data_cbbc19b787dcf3421bee9b4cab7f052a
#
_entry.id   cbbc19b787dcf3421bee9b4cab7f052a
#
_cell.length_a   1.000
_cell.length_b   1.000
_cell.length_c   1.000
_cell.angle_alpha   90.00
_cell.angle_beta   90.00
_cell.angle_gamma   90.00
#
_symmetry.space_group_name_H-M   'P 1'
#
loop_
_entity.id
_entity.type
_entity.pdbx_description
1 polymer ?
#
loop_
_entity_poly.entity_id
_entity_poly.type
_entity_poly.pdbx_seq_one_letter_code
_entity_poly.pdbx_strand_id
1 'polypeptide(L)'
;MPRTPMTEPLRAAYLANLAIAREKRAAMSDRWAAIERAHILSQPWPWPHTGTHAVMLRLAVRDRDVVEILGQLIRLVVAAPGSASGRYPDGNTGRTRVGINTPMPLPADLAALLADAGIRTAPPPRD
;
A
#
# COMPACT_ATOMS: atom_id res chain seq x y z
N MET A 1 6.05 -7.57 -16.93
CA MET A 1 4.83 -7.23 -17.67
C MET A 1 4.46 -5.78 -17.39
N PRO A 2 4.40 -4.93 -18.41
CA PRO A 2 3.81 -3.62 -18.20
C PRO A 2 2.33 -3.81 -17.88
N ARG A 3 1.93 -3.41 -16.70
CA ARG A 3 0.52 -3.34 -16.36
C ARG A 3 -0.11 -2.14 -17.05
N THR A 4 -1.40 -2.25 -17.35
CA THR A 4 -2.18 -1.07 -17.71
C THR A 4 -2.02 0.01 -16.63
N PRO A 5 -1.94 1.28 -17.01
CA PRO A 5 -1.92 2.36 -16.03
C PRO A 5 -3.09 2.27 -15.06
N MET A 6 -2.94 2.88 -13.89
CA MET A 6 -4.06 3.02 -12.96
C MET A 6 -5.22 3.72 -13.65
N THR A 7 -6.44 3.24 -13.40
CA THR A 7 -7.64 3.98 -13.80
C THR A 7 -7.71 5.33 -13.08
N GLU A 8 -8.36 6.32 -13.66
CA GLU A 8 -8.48 7.65 -13.03
C GLU A 8 -9.10 7.59 -11.63
N PRO A 9 -10.20 6.86 -11.36
CA PRO A 9 -10.74 6.77 -10.00
C PRO A 9 -9.76 6.16 -9.00
N LEU A 10 -9.04 5.10 -9.38
CA LEU A 10 -8.05 4.46 -8.51
C LEU A 10 -6.87 5.40 -8.25
N ARG A 11 -6.38 6.04 -9.29
CA ARG A 11 -5.28 7.01 -9.17
C ARG A 11 -5.65 8.18 -8.28
N ALA A 12 -6.86 8.73 -8.44
CA ALA A 12 -7.36 9.81 -7.60
C ALA A 12 -7.42 9.41 -6.13
N ALA A 13 -7.93 8.22 -5.82
CA ALA A 13 -7.97 7.69 -4.45
C ALA A 13 -6.56 7.46 -3.90
N TYR A 14 -5.64 6.92 -4.69
CA TYR A 14 -4.24 6.73 -4.31
C TYR A 14 -3.58 8.07 -3.96
N LEU A 15 -3.69 9.06 -4.82
CA LEU A 15 -3.10 10.39 -4.62
C LEU A 15 -3.73 11.13 -3.43
N ALA A 16 -5.04 11.00 -3.21
CA ALA A 16 -5.72 11.59 -2.05
C ALA A 16 -5.19 11.01 -0.74
N ASN A 17 -5.00 9.70 -0.67
CA ASN A 17 -4.42 9.04 0.51
C ASN A 17 -2.95 9.43 0.71
N LEU A 18 -2.16 9.54 -0.35
CA LEU A 18 -0.79 10.06 -0.25
C LEU A 18 -0.74 11.48 0.29
N ALA A 19 -1.65 12.34 -0.15
CA ALA A 19 -1.73 13.72 0.32
C ALA A 19 -2.00 13.80 1.84
N ILE A 20 -2.93 12.99 2.34
CA ILE A 20 -3.21 12.90 3.79
C ILE A 20 -1.97 12.40 4.54
N ALA A 21 -1.32 11.36 4.03
CA ALA A 21 -0.12 10.80 4.66
C ALA A 21 1.04 11.81 4.73
N ARG A 22 1.12 12.72 3.78
CA ARG A 22 2.15 13.77 3.73
C ARG A 22 1.76 15.05 4.46
N GLU A 23 0.49 15.19 4.87
CA GLU A 23 0.02 16.39 5.58
C GLU A 23 0.63 16.47 6.98
N LYS A 24 1.55 17.41 7.16
CA LYS A 24 2.32 17.54 8.40
C LYS A 24 1.48 17.90 9.61
N ARG A 25 0.32 18.53 9.40
CA ARG A 25 -0.60 18.96 10.46
C ARG A 25 -1.63 17.89 10.82
N ALA A 26 -1.78 16.85 9.99
CA ALA A 26 -2.68 15.75 10.30
C ALA A 26 -2.14 14.91 11.47
N ALA A 27 -3.05 14.30 12.21
CA ALA A 27 -2.68 13.36 13.27
C ALA A 27 -1.91 12.17 12.70
N MET A 28 -0.91 11.66 13.42
CA MET A 28 -0.11 10.53 12.95
C MET A 28 -0.94 9.29 12.65
N SER A 29 -1.96 9.01 13.47
CA SER A 29 -2.90 7.91 13.21
C SER A 29 -3.61 8.04 11.86
N ASP A 30 -4.04 9.24 11.51
CA ASP A 30 -4.70 9.50 10.21
C ASP A 30 -3.72 9.36 9.05
N ARG A 31 -2.49 9.82 9.24
CA ARG A 31 -1.44 9.70 8.24
C ARG A 31 -1.09 8.24 7.97
N TRP A 32 -0.96 7.42 9.02
CA TRP A 32 -0.73 5.99 8.88
C TRP A 32 -1.91 5.28 8.22
N ALA A 33 -3.14 5.56 8.65
CA ALA A 33 -4.33 4.98 8.04
C ALA A 33 -4.40 5.28 6.53
N ALA A 34 -4.09 6.51 6.14
CA ALA A 34 -4.09 6.91 4.74
C ALA A 34 -2.99 6.21 3.93
N ILE A 35 -1.77 6.11 4.45
CA ILE A 35 -0.69 5.46 3.70
C ILE A 35 -0.89 3.94 3.59
N GLU A 36 -1.51 3.31 4.57
CA GLU A 36 -1.91 1.90 4.50
C GLU A 36 -2.92 1.67 3.36
N ARG A 37 -3.90 2.54 3.19
CA ARG A 37 -4.84 2.50 2.07
C ARG A 37 -4.15 2.73 0.74
N ALA A 38 -3.25 3.70 0.66
CA ALA A 38 -2.43 3.94 -0.53
C ALA A 38 -1.55 2.73 -0.86
N HIS A 39 -1.03 2.03 0.15
CA HIS A 39 -0.26 0.80 -0.05
C HIS A 39 -1.11 -0.27 -0.73
N ILE A 40 -2.31 -0.54 -0.21
CA ILE A 40 -3.22 -1.53 -0.77
C ILE A 40 -3.54 -1.22 -2.25
N LEU A 41 -3.84 0.05 -2.55
CA LEU A 41 -4.15 0.48 -3.91
C LEU A 41 -2.95 0.40 -4.86
N SER A 42 -1.74 0.57 -4.36
CA SER A 42 -0.53 0.65 -5.18
C SER A 42 0.16 -0.68 -5.42
N GLN A 43 -0.13 -1.73 -4.64
CA GLN A 43 0.58 -3.02 -4.70
C GLN A 43 0.75 -3.59 -6.12
N PRO A 44 -0.24 -3.50 -7.03
CA PRO A 44 -0.07 -4.01 -8.39
C PRO A 44 0.95 -3.24 -9.25
N TRP A 45 1.29 -2.02 -8.89
CA TRP A 45 2.16 -1.14 -9.69
C TRP A 45 3.51 -0.92 -9.01
N PRO A 46 4.63 -1.34 -9.66
CA PRO A 46 5.94 -1.36 -9.02
C PRO A 46 6.37 -0.01 -8.42
N TRP A 47 6.29 1.06 -9.19
CA TRP A 47 6.79 2.36 -8.74
C TRP A 47 5.89 3.06 -7.73
N PRO A 48 4.57 3.10 -7.90
CA PRO A 48 3.66 3.58 -6.84
C PRO A 48 3.79 2.78 -5.55
N HIS A 49 3.92 1.47 -5.61
CA HIS A 49 4.14 0.61 -4.44
C HIS A 49 5.44 0.97 -3.71
N THR A 50 6.54 1.10 -4.45
CA THR A 50 7.83 1.51 -3.89
C THR A 50 7.75 2.92 -3.28
N GLY A 51 7.10 3.86 -3.96
CA GLY A 51 6.89 5.22 -3.45
C GLY A 51 6.08 5.25 -2.15
N THR A 52 5.10 4.37 -2.01
CA THR A 52 4.32 4.21 -0.78
C THR A 52 5.22 3.80 0.40
N HIS A 53 6.09 2.82 0.20
CA HIS A 53 7.05 2.42 1.22
C HIS A 53 8.05 3.52 1.58
N ALA A 54 8.43 4.37 0.64
CA ALA A 54 9.25 5.54 0.93
C ALA A 54 8.55 6.53 1.86
N VAL A 55 7.25 6.76 1.69
CA VAL A 55 6.45 7.59 2.60
C VAL A 55 6.31 6.91 3.95
N MET A 56 6.05 5.60 3.99
CA MET A 56 6.00 4.83 5.23
C MET A 56 7.30 4.92 6.01
N LEU A 57 8.45 4.85 5.33
CA LEU A 57 9.75 5.01 5.96
C LEU A 57 9.89 6.39 6.62
N ARG A 58 9.46 7.46 5.95
CA ARG A 58 9.47 8.81 6.54
C ARG A 58 8.60 8.91 7.79
N LEU A 59 7.42 8.31 7.77
CA LEU A 59 6.55 8.27 8.94
C LEU A 59 7.17 7.49 10.09
N ALA A 60 7.79 6.34 9.78
CA ALA A 60 8.47 5.51 10.77
C ALA A 60 9.64 6.25 11.44
N VAL A 61 10.43 7.00 10.66
CA VAL A 61 11.51 7.85 11.20
C VAL A 61 10.95 8.92 12.11
N ARG A 62 9.86 9.57 11.71
CA ARG A 62 9.20 10.59 12.54
C ARG A 62 8.64 10.03 13.84
N ASP A 63 8.10 8.82 13.81
CA ASP A 63 7.61 8.11 14.99
C ASP A 63 8.74 7.49 15.83
N ARG A 64 9.96 7.53 15.35
CA ARG A 64 11.12 6.87 15.98
C ARG A 64 10.91 5.37 16.23
N ASP A 65 10.14 4.73 15.38
CA ASP A 65 9.86 3.29 15.44
C ASP A 65 10.93 2.51 14.67
N VAL A 66 11.95 2.05 15.38
CA VAL A 66 13.10 1.35 14.79
C VAL A 66 12.69 0.09 14.05
N VAL A 67 11.75 -0.68 14.58
CA VAL A 67 11.24 -1.91 13.94
C VAL A 67 10.58 -1.58 12.61
N GLU A 68 9.75 -0.56 12.58
CA GLU A 68 9.10 -0.10 11.34
C GLU A 68 10.12 0.44 10.33
N ILE A 69 11.11 1.20 10.79
CA ILE A 69 12.20 1.73 9.93
C ILE A 69 12.91 0.59 9.21
N LEU A 70 13.38 -0.41 9.96
CA LEU A 70 14.11 -1.55 9.39
C LEU A 70 13.24 -2.35 8.42
N GLY A 71 11.98 -2.59 8.79
CA GLY A 71 11.03 -3.29 7.94
C GLY A 71 10.72 -2.54 6.65
N GLN A 72 10.60 -1.21 6.70
CA GLN A 72 10.34 -0.41 5.50
C GLN A 72 11.55 -0.35 4.56
N LEU A 73 12.77 -0.35 5.10
CA LEU A 73 13.99 -0.44 4.28
C LEU A 73 14.02 -1.75 3.47
N ILE A 74 13.65 -2.87 4.07
CA ILE A 74 13.53 -4.16 3.35
C ILE A 74 12.44 -4.07 2.28
N ARG A 75 11.29 -3.53 2.61
CA ARG A 75 10.14 -3.42 1.70
C ARG A 75 10.41 -2.50 0.52
N LEU A 76 11.21 -1.47 0.69
CA LEU A 76 11.65 -0.61 -0.42
C LEU A 76 12.40 -1.42 -1.50
N VAL A 77 13.21 -2.39 -1.09
CA VAL A 77 13.97 -3.23 -2.03
C VAL A 77 13.07 -4.24 -2.73
N VAL A 78 12.09 -4.83 -2.04
CA VAL A 78 11.30 -5.94 -2.57
C VAL A 78 9.98 -5.51 -3.23
N ALA A 79 9.54 -4.27 -3.04
CA ALA A 79 8.25 -3.81 -3.53
C ALA A 79 8.13 -3.89 -5.07
N ALA A 80 9.09 -3.35 -5.80
CA ALA A 80 9.05 -3.35 -7.26
C ALA A 80 9.11 -4.76 -7.85
N PRO A 81 10.04 -5.64 -7.43
CA PRO A 81 10.04 -7.04 -7.88
C PRO A 81 8.74 -7.78 -7.53
N GLY A 82 8.20 -7.58 -6.34
CA GLY A 82 6.94 -8.18 -5.92
C GLY A 82 5.78 -7.77 -6.80
N SER A 83 5.62 -6.47 -7.06
CA SER A 83 4.59 -5.95 -7.96
C SER A 83 4.76 -6.44 -9.40
N ALA A 84 5.98 -6.38 -9.92
CA ALA A 84 6.28 -6.80 -11.28
C ALA A 84 6.01 -8.29 -11.52
N SER A 85 6.24 -9.14 -10.52
CA SER A 85 5.97 -10.58 -10.58
C SER A 85 4.52 -10.95 -10.23
N GLY A 86 3.71 -10.00 -9.77
CA GLY A 86 2.37 -10.26 -9.27
C GLY A 86 2.32 -10.97 -7.92
N ARG A 87 3.45 -11.04 -7.23
CA ARG A 87 3.59 -11.72 -5.93
C ARG A 87 3.49 -10.71 -4.78
N TYR A 88 2.27 -10.33 -4.47
CA TYR A 88 1.97 -9.46 -3.34
C TYR A 88 0.68 -9.95 -2.64
N PRO A 89 0.59 -9.82 -1.31
CA PRO A 89 -0.59 -10.26 -0.56
C PRO A 89 -1.71 -9.23 -0.64
N ASP A 90 -2.89 -9.66 -1.10
CA ASP A 90 -4.08 -8.79 -1.18
C ASP A 90 -4.42 -8.18 0.18
N GLY A 91 -4.75 -6.90 0.20
CA GLY A 91 -5.21 -6.19 1.39
C GLY A 91 -4.12 -5.93 2.45
N ASN A 92 -2.89 -6.33 2.21
CA ASN A 92 -1.79 -6.09 3.16
C ASN A 92 -1.54 -4.59 3.32
N THR A 93 -1.46 -4.13 4.57
CA THR A 93 -1.27 -2.70 4.87
C THR A 93 0.14 -2.19 4.61
N GLY A 94 1.09 -3.07 4.43
CA GLY A 94 2.51 -2.73 4.23
C GLY A 94 3.29 -2.47 5.52
N ARG A 95 2.63 -2.52 6.68
CA ARG A 95 3.28 -2.31 7.98
C ARG A 95 4.22 -3.48 8.31
N THR A 96 5.34 -3.16 8.96
CA THR A 96 6.38 -4.15 9.30
C THR A 96 5.87 -5.27 10.21
N ARG A 97 4.99 -4.95 11.15
CA ARG A 97 4.42 -5.92 12.09
C ARG A 97 3.37 -6.83 11.47
N VAL A 98 2.96 -6.54 10.25
CA VAL A 98 2.19 -7.47 9.43
C VAL A 98 3.17 -8.26 8.56
N GLY A 99 3.02 -9.58 8.51
CA GLY A 99 3.91 -10.43 7.70
C GLY A 99 3.95 -9.96 6.24
N ILE A 100 5.14 -9.93 5.65
CA ILE A 100 5.38 -9.39 4.30
C ILE A 100 4.55 -10.09 3.21
N ASN A 101 4.16 -11.34 3.45
CA ASN A 101 3.35 -12.15 2.52
C ASN A 101 1.95 -12.48 3.09
N THR A 102 1.51 -11.78 4.11
CA THR A 102 0.25 -12.07 4.78
C THR A 102 -0.91 -11.34 4.11
N PRO A 103 -1.89 -12.06 3.51
CA PRO A 103 -3.12 -11.44 3.04
C PRO A 103 -3.95 -10.89 4.21
N MET A 104 -4.65 -9.80 3.97
CA MET A 104 -5.54 -9.19 4.94
C MET A 104 -6.90 -8.90 4.31
N PRO A 105 -7.97 -8.73 5.11
CA PRO A 105 -9.27 -8.32 4.59
C PRO A 105 -9.16 -7.02 3.79
N LEU A 106 -9.70 -7.02 2.58
CA LEU A 106 -9.67 -5.88 1.68
C LEU A 106 -10.86 -4.97 1.97
N PRO A 107 -10.65 -3.68 2.31
CA PRO A 107 -11.76 -2.74 2.46
C PRO A 107 -12.64 -2.70 1.20
N ALA A 108 -13.96 -2.70 1.36
CA ALA A 108 -14.90 -2.83 0.26
C ALA A 108 -14.74 -1.74 -0.83
N ASP A 109 -14.49 -0.50 -0.42
CA ASP A 109 -14.27 0.61 -1.35
C ASP A 109 -12.98 0.46 -2.17
N LEU A 110 -11.92 -0.04 -1.55
CA LEU A 110 -10.65 -0.33 -2.24
C LEU A 110 -10.79 -1.55 -3.15
N ALA A 111 -11.52 -2.56 -2.72
CA ALA A 111 -11.82 -3.73 -3.53
C ALA A 111 -12.55 -3.35 -4.83
N ALA A 112 -13.53 -2.45 -4.74
CA ALA A 112 -14.25 -1.95 -5.90
C ALA A 112 -13.33 -1.21 -6.88
N LEU A 113 -12.47 -0.32 -6.38
CA LEU A 113 -11.50 0.41 -7.21
C LEU A 113 -10.52 -0.52 -7.92
N LEU A 114 -10.04 -1.55 -7.23
CA LEU A 114 -9.13 -2.54 -7.81
C LEU A 114 -9.85 -3.41 -8.85
N ALA A 115 -11.07 -3.85 -8.57
CA ALA A 115 -11.87 -4.63 -9.52
C ALA A 115 -12.17 -3.85 -10.80
N ASP A 116 -12.55 -2.59 -10.69
CA ASP A 116 -12.79 -1.69 -11.83
C ASP A 116 -11.52 -1.44 -12.66
N ALA A 117 -10.36 -1.53 -12.03
CA ALA A 117 -9.06 -1.48 -12.71
C ALA A 117 -8.61 -2.82 -13.32
N GLY A 118 -9.45 -3.86 -13.23
CA GLY A 118 -9.14 -5.18 -13.77
C GLY A 118 -8.18 -6.01 -12.91
N ILE A 119 -7.97 -5.62 -11.66
CA ILE A 119 -7.11 -6.35 -10.72
C ILE A 119 -7.94 -7.45 -10.04
N ARG A 120 -7.48 -8.69 -10.19
CA ARG A 120 -8.07 -9.83 -9.48
C ARG A 120 -7.55 -9.85 -8.05
N THR A 121 -8.47 -9.91 -7.11
CA THR A 121 -8.19 -10.14 -5.69
C THR A 121 -8.76 -11.50 -5.28
N ALA A 122 -8.18 -12.12 -4.25
CA ALA A 122 -8.72 -13.36 -3.73
C ALA A 122 -10.14 -13.11 -3.17
N PRO A 123 -11.08 -14.06 -3.34
CA PRO A 123 -12.38 -13.94 -2.70
C PRO A 123 -12.22 -13.92 -1.17
N PRO A 124 -13.11 -13.23 -0.45
CA PRO A 124 -13.08 -13.27 1.00
C PRO A 124 -13.19 -14.74 1.49
N PRO A 125 -12.58 -15.06 2.64
CA PRO A 125 -12.71 -16.39 3.21
C PRO A 125 -14.20 -16.72 3.37
N ARG A 126 -14.57 -17.95 3.00
CA ARG A 126 -15.92 -18.44 3.25
C ARG A 126 -16.03 -18.73 4.75
N ASP A 127 -17.01 -18.14 5.39
CA ASP A 127 -17.38 -18.47 6.77
C ASP A 127 -17.80 -19.93 6.90
#